data_35b905dddf100d7aac1d6134c495422e
#
_entry.id   35b905dddf100d7aac1d6134c495422e
#
_cell.length_a   1.000
_cell.length_b   1.000
_cell.length_c   1.000
_cell.angle_alpha   90.00
_cell.angle_beta   90.00
_cell.angle_gamma   90.00
#
_symmetry.space_group_name_H-M   'P 1'
#
loop_
_entity.id
_entity.type
_entity.pdbx_description
1 polymer ?
#
loop_
_entity_poly.entity_id
_entity_poly.type
_entity_poly.pdbx_seq_one_letter_code
_entity_poly.pdbx_strand_id
1 'polypeptide(L)'
;MTGARSGGAPTAIEIPDATAEPAAYVRALLDTLGDRDPLEVYETTAGQVRRLCQDLSATQWDVPLGPGEWNAAQIVGHLIDVDIVYGFRFRLVLTEEDPAYPGYDEKLWSQLPHPQPTELVSVLAGLRAYNTALLRHTPHSRWQRSGTHGEQGREPFALMVTKIAGHDLAHLNQLARTIAVATGANTGPAPSRNGK
;
A
#
# COMPACT_ATOMS: atom_id res chain seq x y z
N MET A 1 17.48 -2.83 -32.23
CA MET A 1 16.01 -2.99 -32.32
C MET A 1 15.49 -3.41 -30.98
N THR A 2 15.16 -2.44 -30.12
CA THR A 2 14.62 -2.63 -28.80
C THR A 2 13.11 -2.61 -28.91
N GLY A 3 12.48 -3.80 -28.80
CA GLY A 3 11.04 -3.94 -28.78
C GLY A 3 10.45 -3.29 -27.54
N ALA A 4 9.75 -2.18 -27.72
CA ALA A 4 8.87 -1.59 -26.69
C ALA A 4 7.80 -2.63 -26.34
N ARG A 5 7.81 -3.15 -25.12
CA ARG A 5 6.71 -3.95 -24.59
C ARG A 5 5.53 -2.99 -24.39
N SER A 6 4.49 -3.14 -25.21
CA SER A 6 3.20 -2.53 -25.01
C SER A 6 2.54 -3.21 -23.80
N GLY A 7 2.91 -2.79 -22.59
CA GLY A 7 2.27 -3.25 -21.38
C GLY A 7 1.02 -2.40 -21.14
N GLY A 8 -0.17 -2.95 -21.34
CA GLY A 8 -1.41 -2.37 -20.84
C GLY A 8 -1.35 -2.20 -19.32
N ALA A 9 -2.22 -1.34 -18.75
CA ALA A 9 -2.32 -1.18 -17.31
C ALA A 9 -2.63 -2.53 -16.65
N PRO A 10 -2.09 -2.80 -15.43
CA PRO A 10 -2.33 -4.06 -14.74
C PRO A 10 -3.82 -4.22 -14.38
N THR A 11 -4.28 -5.47 -14.31
CA THR A 11 -5.63 -5.78 -13.84
C THR A 11 -5.82 -5.30 -12.39
N ALA A 12 -7.00 -4.77 -12.07
CA ALA A 12 -7.32 -4.34 -10.72
C ALA A 12 -7.20 -5.49 -9.71
N ILE A 13 -6.57 -5.22 -8.58
CA ILE A 13 -6.68 -6.04 -7.38
C ILE A 13 -7.81 -5.43 -6.55
N GLU A 14 -8.87 -6.19 -6.31
CA GLU A 14 -9.99 -5.75 -5.49
C GLU A 14 -9.77 -6.17 -4.05
N ILE A 15 -9.81 -5.20 -3.15
CA ILE A 15 -9.68 -5.43 -1.70
C ILE A 15 -11.01 -5.01 -1.06
N PRO A 16 -11.66 -5.89 -0.28
CA PRO A 16 -12.87 -5.57 0.47
C PRO A 16 -12.66 -4.43 1.47
N ASP A 17 -13.73 -3.79 1.92
CA ASP A 17 -13.67 -2.76 2.96
C ASP A 17 -13.21 -3.37 4.29
N ALA A 18 -12.15 -2.79 4.87
CA ALA A 18 -11.51 -3.31 6.07
C ALA A 18 -12.41 -3.29 7.32
N THR A 19 -13.38 -2.36 7.36
CA THR A 19 -14.30 -2.19 8.49
C THR A 19 -15.58 -3.01 8.29
N ALA A 20 -16.14 -3.00 7.07
CA ALA A 20 -17.36 -3.72 6.78
C ALA A 20 -17.15 -5.25 6.68
N GLU A 21 -16.01 -5.66 6.14
CA GLU A 21 -15.71 -7.08 5.86
C GLU A 21 -14.29 -7.47 6.34
N PRO A 22 -13.94 -7.31 7.63
CA PRO A 22 -12.56 -7.44 8.11
C PRO A 22 -11.92 -8.80 7.81
N ALA A 23 -12.66 -9.89 7.87
CA ALA A 23 -12.13 -11.22 7.57
C ALA A 23 -11.88 -11.42 6.05
N ALA A 24 -12.73 -10.87 5.19
CA ALA A 24 -12.56 -10.91 3.74
C ALA A 24 -11.38 -10.01 3.32
N TYR A 25 -11.27 -8.82 3.93
CA TYR A 25 -10.15 -7.91 3.75
C TYR A 25 -8.80 -8.58 4.04
N VAL A 26 -8.65 -9.18 5.25
CA VAL A 26 -7.41 -9.88 5.61
C VAL A 26 -7.08 -10.98 4.61
N ARG A 27 -8.07 -11.80 4.23
CA ARG A 27 -7.88 -12.89 3.27
C ARG A 27 -7.40 -12.37 1.91
N ALA A 28 -8.02 -11.32 1.39
CA ALA A 28 -7.64 -10.71 0.11
C ALA A 28 -6.19 -10.18 0.12
N LEU A 29 -5.73 -9.62 1.25
CA LEU A 29 -4.33 -9.20 1.40
C LEU A 29 -3.38 -10.40 1.39
N LEU A 30 -3.71 -11.49 2.08
CA LEU A 30 -2.91 -12.71 2.08
C LEU A 30 -2.85 -13.35 0.69
N ASP A 31 -3.99 -13.41 0.01
CA ASP A 31 -4.08 -13.94 -1.37
C ASP A 31 -3.26 -13.07 -2.35
N THR A 32 -3.28 -11.74 -2.17
CA THR A 32 -2.49 -10.80 -2.96
C THR A 32 -0.99 -11.01 -2.75
N LEU A 33 -0.57 -11.29 -1.53
CA LEU A 33 0.83 -11.62 -1.25
C LEU A 33 1.24 -12.96 -1.87
N GLY A 34 0.40 -13.99 -1.76
CA GLY A 34 0.71 -15.35 -2.20
C GLY A 34 1.95 -15.90 -1.50
N ASP A 35 2.82 -16.56 -2.25
CA ASP A 35 4.03 -17.21 -1.75
C ASP A 35 5.25 -16.28 -1.59
N ARG A 36 5.07 -14.95 -1.75
CA ARG A 36 6.17 -13.98 -1.64
C ARG A 36 6.61 -13.83 -0.19
N ASP A 37 7.91 -13.58 0.03
CA ASP A 37 8.41 -13.20 1.34
C ASP A 37 7.84 -11.83 1.76
N PRO A 38 7.09 -11.74 2.86
CA PRO A 38 6.45 -10.50 3.28
C PRO A 38 7.46 -9.41 3.64
N LEU A 39 8.61 -9.76 4.21
CA LEU A 39 9.62 -8.78 4.58
C LEU A 39 10.34 -8.23 3.34
N GLU A 40 10.61 -9.07 2.34
CA GLU A 40 11.18 -8.64 1.07
C GLU A 40 10.23 -7.70 0.30
N VAL A 41 8.93 -8.03 0.26
CA VAL A 41 7.91 -7.15 -0.34
C VAL A 41 7.88 -5.83 0.38
N TYR A 42 7.76 -5.84 1.71
CA TYR A 42 7.73 -4.63 2.53
C TYR A 42 8.96 -3.74 2.28
N GLU A 43 10.15 -4.30 2.30
CA GLU A 43 11.42 -3.59 2.12
C GLU A 43 11.54 -2.94 0.73
N THR A 44 11.09 -3.64 -0.32
CA THR A 44 11.27 -3.19 -1.71
C THR A 44 10.21 -2.22 -2.20
N THR A 45 9.07 -2.08 -1.52
CA THR A 45 7.92 -1.27 -1.94
C THR A 45 8.28 0.19 -2.19
N ALA A 46 9.02 0.86 -1.27
CA ALA A 46 9.38 2.27 -1.46
C ALA A 46 10.24 2.49 -2.72
N GLY A 47 11.12 1.54 -3.05
CA GLY A 47 11.89 1.54 -4.29
C GLY A 47 11.02 1.35 -5.54
N GLN A 48 9.95 0.57 -5.44
CA GLN A 48 8.98 0.39 -6.52
C GLN A 48 8.14 1.65 -6.72
N VAL A 49 7.65 2.27 -5.65
CA VAL A 49 6.95 3.56 -5.70
C VAL A 49 7.84 4.63 -6.38
N ARG A 50 9.11 4.73 -5.98
CA ARG A 50 10.05 5.67 -6.60
C ARG A 50 10.17 5.45 -8.10
N ARG A 51 10.32 4.21 -8.56
CA ARG A 51 10.42 3.89 -10.00
C ARG A 51 9.15 4.21 -10.76
N LEU A 52 7.98 3.97 -10.17
CA LEU A 52 6.70 4.28 -10.81
C LEU A 52 6.49 5.79 -10.97
N CYS A 53 6.91 6.57 -9.98
CA CYS A 53 6.62 8.00 -9.92
C CYS A 53 7.72 8.90 -10.51
N GLN A 54 8.90 8.37 -10.85
CA GLN A 54 10.09 9.18 -11.18
C GLN A 54 9.91 10.16 -12.33
N ASP A 55 9.05 9.82 -13.30
CA ASP A 55 8.86 10.60 -14.53
C ASP A 55 7.53 11.39 -14.52
N LEU A 56 6.79 11.40 -13.40
CA LEU A 56 5.55 12.15 -13.29
C LEU A 56 5.80 13.67 -13.19
N SER A 57 5.12 14.43 -14.02
CA SER A 57 5.02 15.89 -13.86
C SER A 57 4.14 16.25 -12.65
N ALA A 58 4.28 17.46 -12.13
CA ALA A 58 3.49 17.93 -11.00
C ALA A 58 1.97 17.77 -11.22
N THR A 59 1.48 18.04 -12.43
CA THR A 59 0.05 17.91 -12.75
C THR A 59 -0.41 16.45 -12.84
N GLN A 60 0.46 15.52 -13.20
CA GLN A 60 0.11 14.10 -13.29
C GLN A 60 -0.07 13.44 -11.92
N TRP A 61 0.58 13.98 -10.89
CA TRP A 61 0.37 13.51 -9.53
C TRP A 61 -1.06 13.70 -9.03
N ASP A 62 -1.76 14.71 -9.55
CA ASP A 62 -3.12 15.09 -9.12
C ASP A 62 -4.23 14.41 -9.95
N VAL A 63 -3.87 13.62 -10.97
CA VAL A 63 -4.86 12.92 -11.81
C VAL A 63 -5.32 11.64 -11.12
N PRO A 64 -6.61 11.52 -10.73
CA PRO A 64 -7.13 10.30 -10.13
C PRO A 64 -7.37 9.21 -11.18
N LEU A 65 -7.47 7.96 -10.72
CA LEU A 65 -7.83 6.82 -11.57
C LEU A 65 -9.24 6.97 -12.20
N GLY A 66 -10.16 7.59 -11.47
CA GLY A 66 -11.52 7.90 -11.88
C GLY A 66 -12.22 8.80 -10.87
N PRO A 67 -13.48 9.20 -11.10
CA PRO A 67 -14.23 10.05 -10.18
C PRO A 67 -14.34 9.41 -8.79
N GLY A 68 -13.90 10.12 -7.75
CA GLY A 68 -13.92 9.66 -6.36
C GLY A 68 -12.77 8.71 -5.98
N GLU A 69 -11.91 8.36 -6.92
CA GLU A 69 -10.73 7.55 -6.67
C GLU A 69 -9.53 8.41 -6.25
N TRP A 70 -8.57 7.79 -5.59
CA TRP A 70 -7.34 8.48 -5.20
C TRP A 70 -6.41 8.76 -6.38
N ASN A 71 -5.75 9.91 -6.33
CA ASN A 71 -4.63 10.24 -7.20
C ASN A 71 -3.31 9.66 -6.66
N ALA A 72 -2.22 9.81 -7.42
CA ALA A 72 -0.92 9.25 -7.04
C ALA A 72 -0.40 9.83 -5.71
N ALA A 73 -0.60 11.11 -5.44
CA ALA A 73 -0.16 11.74 -4.20
C ALA A 73 -0.90 11.17 -2.98
N GLN A 74 -2.22 10.95 -3.10
CA GLN A 74 -3.02 10.35 -2.05
C GLN A 74 -2.64 8.89 -1.78
N ILE A 75 -2.38 8.10 -2.83
CA ILE A 75 -1.94 6.70 -2.67
C ILE A 75 -0.58 6.64 -1.94
N VAL A 76 0.39 7.47 -2.32
CA VAL A 76 1.70 7.50 -1.67
C VAL A 76 1.59 8.06 -0.25
N GLY A 77 0.75 9.07 -0.02
CA GLY A 77 0.42 9.59 1.31
C GLY A 77 -0.17 8.51 2.21
N HIS A 78 -1.13 7.74 1.70
CA HIS A 78 -1.71 6.61 2.42
C HIS A 78 -0.67 5.54 2.80
N LEU A 79 0.27 5.21 1.91
CA LEU A 79 1.36 4.28 2.27
C LEU A 79 2.25 4.82 3.39
N ILE A 80 2.45 6.15 3.48
CA ILE A 80 3.15 6.81 4.59
C ILE A 80 2.34 6.67 5.88
N ASP A 81 1.04 6.95 5.85
CA ASP A 81 0.16 6.83 7.02
C ASP A 81 0.15 5.40 7.57
N VAL A 82 0.08 4.41 6.67
CA VAL A 82 0.19 3.00 7.03
C VAL A 82 1.53 2.69 7.69
N ASP A 83 2.64 3.20 7.19
CA ASP A 83 3.97 3.02 7.81
C ASP A 83 4.07 3.67 9.20
N ILE A 84 3.43 4.81 9.42
CA ILE A 84 3.34 5.46 10.74
C ILE A 84 2.53 4.57 11.70
N VAL A 85 1.35 4.14 11.28
CA VAL A 85 0.44 3.32 12.11
C VAL A 85 1.07 1.96 12.42
N TYR A 86 1.57 1.24 11.42
CA TYR A 86 2.20 -0.07 11.64
C TYR A 86 3.53 0.06 12.39
N GLY A 87 4.31 1.10 12.14
CA GLY A 87 5.52 1.37 12.89
C GLY A 87 5.24 1.57 14.39
N PHE A 88 4.15 2.25 14.74
CA PHE A 88 3.68 2.37 16.11
C PHE A 88 3.20 1.01 16.67
N ARG A 89 2.33 0.30 15.95
CA ARG A 89 1.80 -1.00 16.37
C ARG A 89 2.89 -2.05 16.53
N PHE A 90 3.88 -2.09 15.65
CA PHE A 90 5.04 -2.99 15.80
C PHE A 90 5.75 -2.76 17.14
N ARG A 91 5.96 -1.51 17.52
CA ARG A 91 6.61 -1.18 18.79
C ARG A 91 5.76 -1.59 19.98
N LEU A 92 4.47 -1.34 19.98
CA LEU A 92 3.55 -1.78 21.02
C LEU A 92 3.63 -3.31 21.20
N VAL A 93 3.44 -4.08 20.14
CA VAL A 93 3.42 -5.55 20.22
C VAL A 93 4.77 -6.11 20.66
N LEU A 94 5.87 -5.47 20.29
CA LEU A 94 7.21 -5.92 20.68
C LEU A 94 7.58 -5.56 22.13
N THR A 95 6.95 -4.56 22.74
CA THR A 95 7.31 -4.05 24.07
C THR A 95 6.28 -4.31 25.16
N GLU A 96 4.99 -4.34 24.80
CA GLU A 96 3.89 -4.48 25.76
C GLU A 96 3.28 -5.89 25.71
N GLU A 97 2.57 -6.28 26.75
CA GLU A 97 1.88 -7.56 26.85
C GLU A 97 0.43 -7.40 26.37
N ASP A 98 0.07 -8.15 25.32
CA ASP A 98 -1.23 -8.11 24.65
C ASP A 98 -1.80 -6.67 24.44
N PRO A 99 -1.06 -5.74 23.82
CA PRO A 99 -1.52 -4.37 23.64
C PRO A 99 -2.76 -4.32 22.72
N ALA A 100 -3.68 -3.41 23.06
CA ALA A 100 -4.81 -3.09 22.19
C ALA A 100 -4.53 -1.80 21.42
N TYR A 101 -4.93 -1.75 20.15
CA TYR A 101 -4.81 -0.56 19.31
C TYR A 101 -6.03 -0.37 18.41
N PRO A 102 -6.45 0.89 18.15
CA PRO A 102 -7.60 1.19 17.31
C PRO A 102 -7.28 0.99 15.82
N GLY A 103 -8.35 0.91 15.01
CA GLY A 103 -8.32 1.28 13.60
C GLY A 103 -8.09 2.77 13.42
N TYR A 104 -7.94 3.22 12.20
CA TYR A 104 -7.96 4.64 11.84
C TYR A 104 -8.76 4.83 10.55
N ASP A 105 -9.32 6.01 10.37
CA ASP A 105 -10.10 6.35 9.17
C ASP A 105 -9.16 6.84 8.06
N GLU A 106 -8.83 5.94 7.13
CA GLU A 106 -7.95 6.23 5.99
C GLU A 106 -8.53 7.30 5.05
N LYS A 107 -9.87 7.37 4.93
CA LYS A 107 -10.54 8.35 4.08
C LYS A 107 -10.42 9.76 4.66
N LEU A 108 -10.52 9.91 5.98
CA LEU A 108 -10.28 11.18 6.64
C LEU A 108 -8.80 11.57 6.57
N TRP A 109 -7.89 10.63 6.77
CA TRP A 109 -6.46 10.92 6.72
C TRP A 109 -5.99 11.29 5.31
N SER A 110 -6.53 10.66 4.27
CA SER A 110 -6.21 11.01 2.88
C SER A 110 -6.61 12.44 2.46
N GLN A 111 -7.39 13.14 3.29
CA GLN A 111 -7.77 14.55 3.08
C GLN A 111 -6.81 15.53 3.78
N LEU A 112 -5.86 15.04 4.58
CA LEU A 112 -4.87 15.90 5.23
C LEU A 112 -3.91 16.49 4.18
N PRO A 113 -3.36 17.69 4.44
CA PRO A 113 -2.36 18.27 3.56
C PRO A 113 -1.14 17.36 3.45
N HIS A 114 -0.71 17.09 2.23
CA HIS A 114 0.50 16.33 1.95
C HIS A 114 1.68 17.25 1.61
N PRO A 115 2.92 16.82 1.89
CA PRO A 115 4.11 17.44 1.33
C PRO A 115 4.11 17.43 -0.20
N GLN A 116 5.06 18.14 -0.81
CA GLN A 116 5.23 18.08 -2.26
C GLN A 116 5.47 16.64 -2.73
N PRO A 117 5.00 16.24 -3.92
CA PRO A 117 5.10 14.86 -4.39
C PRO A 117 6.50 14.24 -4.32
N THR A 118 7.54 15.00 -4.61
CA THR A 118 8.94 14.54 -4.52
C THR A 118 9.38 14.27 -3.08
N GLU A 119 8.81 14.98 -2.12
CA GLU A 119 9.05 14.80 -0.69
C GLU A 119 8.35 13.54 -0.17
N LEU A 120 7.10 13.26 -0.64
CA LEU A 120 6.35 12.05 -0.27
C LEU A 120 7.17 10.78 -0.49
N VAL A 121 7.77 10.62 -1.67
CA VAL A 121 8.60 9.44 -1.99
C VAL A 121 9.79 9.32 -1.05
N SER A 122 10.39 10.44 -0.65
CA SER A 122 11.54 10.47 0.26
C SER A 122 11.14 10.14 1.69
N VAL A 123 9.99 10.65 2.16
CA VAL A 123 9.43 10.35 3.48
C VAL A 123 9.07 8.88 3.59
N LEU A 124 8.35 8.32 2.59
CA LEU A 124 8.05 6.90 2.54
C LEU A 124 9.31 6.04 2.64
N ALA A 125 10.34 6.36 1.86
CA ALA A 125 11.60 5.62 1.85
C ALA A 125 12.30 5.66 3.22
N GLY A 126 12.28 6.79 3.91
CA GLY A 126 12.88 6.95 5.24
C GLY A 126 12.14 6.16 6.32
N LEU A 127 10.81 6.25 6.37
CA LEU A 127 9.98 5.49 7.30
C LEU A 127 10.10 3.98 7.06
N ARG A 128 10.04 3.56 5.80
CA ARG A 128 10.17 2.17 5.39
C ARG A 128 11.53 1.60 5.80
N ALA A 129 12.62 2.31 5.54
CA ALA A 129 13.95 1.89 5.95
C ALA A 129 14.06 1.74 7.47
N TYR A 130 13.49 2.67 8.24
CA TYR A 130 13.50 2.61 9.70
C TYR A 130 12.68 1.46 10.27
N ASN A 131 11.47 1.23 9.75
CA ASN A 131 10.63 0.12 10.17
C ASN A 131 11.20 -1.24 9.71
N THR A 132 11.75 -1.33 8.50
CA THR A 132 12.44 -2.54 8.00
C THR A 132 13.63 -2.90 8.90
N ALA A 133 14.43 -1.92 9.32
CA ALA A 133 15.53 -2.16 10.25
C ALA A 133 15.03 -2.74 11.58
N LEU A 134 13.92 -2.25 12.13
CA LEU A 134 13.29 -2.83 13.31
C LEU A 134 12.92 -4.30 13.09
N LEU A 135 12.22 -4.59 11.99
CA LEU A 135 11.76 -5.96 11.67
C LEU A 135 12.94 -6.94 11.51
N ARG A 136 13.98 -6.53 10.79
CA ARG A 136 15.18 -7.37 10.55
C ARG A 136 15.98 -7.65 11.82
N HIS A 137 16.01 -6.72 12.76
CA HIS A 137 16.73 -6.90 14.04
C HIS A 137 15.85 -7.50 15.14
N THR A 138 14.56 -7.74 14.87
CA THR A 138 13.65 -8.36 15.83
C THR A 138 13.97 -9.86 15.98
N PRO A 139 14.34 -10.34 17.18
CA PRO A 139 14.62 -11.74 17.41
C PRO A 139 13.41 -12.62 17.05
N HIS A 140 13.65 -13.79 16.44
CA HIS A 140 12.58 -14.69 15.99
C HIS A 140 11.59 -15.07 17.10
N SER A 141 12.07 -15.19 18.36
CA SER A 141 11.22 -15.43 19.51
C SER A 141 10.15 -14.35 19.76
N ARG A 142 10.38 -13.12 19.31
CA ARG A 142 9.42 -12.01 19.44
C ARG A 142 8.32 -12.06 18.37
N TRP A 143 8.52 -12.78 17.29
CA TRP A 143 7.53 -12.94 16.21
C TRP A 143 6.29 -13.73 16.65
N GLN A 144 6.35 -14.41 17.81
CA GLN A 144 5.21 -15.12 18.42
C GLN A 144 4.28 -14.18 19.23
N ARG A 145 4.69 -12.92 19.43
CA ARG A 145 3.87 -11.95 20.16
C ARG A 145 2.64 -11.56 19.35
N SER A 146 1.66 -11.00 20.02
CA SER A 146 0.41 -10.54 19.40
C SER A 146 -0.11 -9.29 20.09
N GLY A 147 -0.96 -8.53 19.40
CA GLY A 147 -1.80 -7.50 19.97
C GLY A 147 -3.26 -7.72 19.55
N THR A 148 -4.14 -6.79 19.91
CA THR A 148 -5.57 -6.84 19.59
C THR A 148 -5.95 -5.60 18.80
N HIS A 149 -6.28 -5.77 17.54
CA HIS A 149 -6.85 -4.72 16.70
C HIS A 149 -8.32 -4.53 17.02
N GLY A 150 -8.78 -3.28 17.20
CA GLY A 150 -10.16 -2.98 17.62
C GLY A 150 -11.25 -3.55 16.72
N GLU A 151 -10.98 -3.69 15.41
CA GLU A 151 -11.94 -4.17 14.41
C GLU A 151 -11.65 -5.61 13.95
N GLN A 152 -10.40 -6.03 13.92
CA GLN A 152 -9.97 -7.31 13.34
C GLN A 152 -9.61 -8.37 14.39
N GLY A 153 -9.66 -7.99 15.68
CA GLY A 153 -9.39 -8.91 16.78
C GLY A 153 -7.89 -9.19 16.98
N ARG A 154 -7.57 -10.38 17.51
CA ARG A 154 -6.21 -10.78 17.83
C ARG A 154 -5.34 -10.88 16.59
N GLU A 155 -4.20 -10.21 16.61
CA GLU A 155 -3.29 -10.10 15.48
C GLU A 155 -1.87 -10.50 15.88
N PRO A 156 -1.41 -11.71 15.47
CA PRO A 156 -0.01 -12.11 15.63
C PRO A 156 0.93 -11.16 14.89
N PHE A 157 2.11 -10.90 15.46
CA PHE A 157 3.10 -10.00 14.86
C PHE A 157 3.49 -10.42 13.43
N ALA A 158 3.68 -11.73 13.21
CA ALA A 158 3.95 -12.26 11.88
C ALA A 158 2.81 -11.93 10.88
N LEU A 159 1.53 -12.04 11.32
CA LEU A 159 0.38 -11.69 10.48
C LEU A 159 0.35 -10.20 10.15
N MET A 160 0.75 -9.32 11.08
CA MET A 160 0.85 -7.87 10.80
C MET A 160 1.80 -7.59 9.64
N VAL A 161 2.97 -8.24 9.64
CA VAL A 161 3.97 -8.07 8.57
C VAL A 161 3.47 -8.65 7.25
N THR A 162 2.78 -9.79 7.28
CA THR A 162 2.18 -10.41 6.09
C THR A 162 1.07 -9.54 5.49
N LYS A 163 0.20 -8.99 6.33
CA LYS A 163 -0.89 -8.10 5.90
C LYS A 163 -0.36 -6.83 5.24
N ILE A 164 0.60 -6.14 5.86
CA ILE A 164 1.14 -4.90 5.30
C ILE A 164 1.83 -5.15 3.96
N ALA A 165 2.48 -6.29 3.78
CA ALA A 165 3.08 -6.67 2.51
C ALA A 165 2.03 -6.90 1.40
N GLY A 166 0.93 -7.59 1.71
CA GLY A 166 -0.19 -7.75 0.78
C GLY A 166 -0.87 -6.43 0.42
N HIS A 167 -1.04 -5.56 1.42
CA HIS A 167 -1.56 -4.20 1.27
C HIS A 167 -0.66 -3.35 0.34
N ASP A 168 0.64 -3.41 0.52
CA ASP A 168 1.61 -2.75 -0.34
C ASP A 168 1.46 -3.16 -1.80
N LEU A 169 1.33 -4.46 -2.08
CA LEU A 169 1.15 -4.97 -3.44
C LEU A 169 -0.16 -4.47 -4.08
N ALA A 170 -1.24 -4.40 -3.30
CA ALA A 170 -2.51 -3.86 -3.76
C ALA A 170 -2.38 -2.37 -4.15
N HIS A 171 -1.73 -1.57 -3.31
CA HIS A 171 -1.53 -0.15 -3.58
C HIS A 171 -0.47 0.13 -4.66
N LEU A 172 0.54 -0.71 -4.83
CA LEU A 172 1.43 -0.65 -5.99
C LEU A 172 0.68 -0.91 -7.31
N ASN A 173 -0.26 -1.85 -7.30
CA ASN A 173 -1.15 -2.09 -8.44
C ASN A 173 -2.05 -0.88 -8.72
N GLN A 174 -2.68 -0.34 -7.69
CA GLN A 174 -3.52 0.86 -7.79
C GLN A 174 -2.71 2.04 -8.34
N LEU A 175 -1.52 2.30 -7.79
CA LEU A 175 -0.63 3.38 -8.21
C LEU A 175 -0.23 3.24 -9.69
N ALA A 176 0.15 2.04 -10.12
CA ALA A 176 0.51 1.79 -11.52
C ALA A 176 -0.66 2.06 -12.48
N ARG A 177 -1.89 1.70 -12.09
CA ARG A 177 -3.10 1.98 -12.87
C ARG A 177 -3.42 3.48 -12.92
N THR A 178 -3.30 4.16 -11.79
CA THR A 178 -3.50 5.62 -11.68
C THR A 178 -2.50 6.36 -12.58
N ILE A 179 -1.24 5.96 -12.55
CA ILE A 179 -0.19 6.55 -13.39
C ILE A 179 -0.45 6.28 -14.88
N ALA A 180 -0.92 5.10 -15.24
CA ALA A 180 -1.26 4.78 -16.63
C ALA A 180 -2.37 5.71 -17.17
N VAL A 181 -3.35 6.06 -16.35
CA VAL A 181 -4.37 7.05 -16.69
C VAL A 181 -3.77 8.45 -16.79
N ALA A 182 -2.99 8.87 -15.79
CA ALA A 182 -2.39 10.19 -15.73
C ALA A 182 -1.41 10.48 -16.89
N THR A 183 -0.76 9.45 -17.43
CA THR A 183 0.19 9.54 -18.53
C THR A 183 -0.43 9.27 -19.90
N GLY A 184 -1.69 8.88 -19.97
CA GLY A 184 -2.36 8.48 -21.21
C GLY A 184 -1.88 7.13 -21.77
N ALA A 185 -1.12 6.35 -21.01
CA ALA A 185 -0.60 5.05 -21.45
C ALA A 185 -1.71 3.99 -21.62
N ASN A 186 -2.93 4.29 -21.19
CA ASN A 186 -4.08 3.37 -21.24
C ASN A 186 -5.08 3.68 -22.35
N THR A 187 -4.68 4.41 -23.41
CA THR A 187 -5.55 4.72 -24.57
C THR A 187 -5.60 3.58 -25.57
N GLY A 188 -5.95 2.37 -25.12
CA GLY A 188 -6.54 1.37 -26.01
C GLY A 188 -7.94 1.84 -26.44
N PRO A 189 -8.40 1.54 -27.67
CA PRO A 189 -9.69 1.98 -28.16
C PRO A 189 -10.79 1.49 -27.19
N ALA A 190 -11.67 2.42 -26.79
CA ALA A 190 -12.88 2.07 -26.04
C ALA A 190 -13.64 0.97 -26.80
N PRO A 191 -14.18 -0.06 -26.15
CA PRO A 191 -14.99 -1.05 -26.84
C PRO A 191 -16.12 -0.31 -27.54
N SER A 192 -16.17 -0.42 -28.88
CA SER A 192 -17.24 0.14 -29.68
C SER A 192 -18.56 -0.42 -29.17
N ARG A 193 -19.43 0.44 -28.60
CA ARG A 193 -20.83 0.09 -28.38
C ARG A 193 -21.47 -0.11 -29.75
N ASN A 194 -21.38 -1.31 -30.29
CA ASN A 194 -22.24 -1.71 -31.39
C ASN A 194 -23.66 -1.83 -30.81
N GLY A 195 -24.47 -0.83 -31.14
CA GLY A 195 -25.90 -0.89 -30.96
C GLY A 195 -26.52 -1.98 -31.85
N LYS A 196 -27.40 -2.74 -31.26
CA LYS A 196 -28.65 -3.18 -31.91
C LYS A 196 -29.71 -3.29 -30.84
#